data_20cbab309f24658c8a4afc7d3e13f143
#
_entry.id   20cbab309f24658c8a4afc7d3e13f143
#
_cell.length_a   1.000
_cell.length_b   1.000
_cell.length_c   1.000
_cell.angle_alpha   90.00
_cell.angle_beta   90.00
_cell.angle_gamma   90.00
#
_symmetry.space_group_name_H-M   'P 1'
#
loop_
_entity.id
_entity.type
_entity.pdbx_description
1 polymer ?
#
loop_
_entity_poly.entity_id
_entity_poly.type
_entity_poly.pdbx_seq_one_letter_code
_entity_poly.pdbx_strand_id
1 'polypeptide(L)'
;KVLAQYAQEKALTIHKRIYRQRTNADYESKFSLNINPERGAVFIVDEASMLSDNSQGGAVFGSGSLLSDLVEYVRSGRGCRLVLVGDSAQLPPVGADFSPALDPASMDAYGDIVYGTMDEVVRQEAQSGILFNATLVRCMLENGLYEIPRFEMDFPDIEAVEGGEFLEKLQDCYARYGRDETIVITRSNKRANRYNEGIRRNVLYAEEEIES
;
A
#
# COMPACT_ATOMS: atom_id res chain seq x y z
N LYS A 1 -0.46 5.46 -9.41
CA LYS A 1 -0.24 6.64 -10.29
C LYS A 1 1.23 6.76 -10.68
N VAL A 2 2.18 6.67 -9.72
CA VAL A 2 3.63 6.81 -9.97
C VAL A 2 4.14 5.76 -10.96
N LEU A 3 3.85 4.48 -10.75
CA LEU A 3 4.24 3.41 -11.67
C LEU A 3 3.73 3.65 -13.10
N ALA A 4 2.47 4.10 -13.26
CA ALA A 4 1.89 4.44 -14.57
C ALA A 4 2.62 5.58 -15.27
N GLN A 5 3.07 6.56 -14.49
CA GLN A 5 3.80 7.73 -15.02
C GLN A 5 5.19 7.32 -15.52
N TYR A 6 5.91 6.51 -14.78
CA TYR A 6 7.24 6.04 -15.21
C TYR A 6 7.18 5.01 -16.34
N ALA A 7 6.22 4.11 -16.30
CA ALA A 7 6.02 3.10 -17.33
C ALA A 7 5.39 3.66 -18.63
N GLN A 8 4.86 4.89 -18.60
CA GLN A 8 4.05 5.49 -19.67
C GLN A 8 2.86 4.62 -20.10
N GLU A 9 2.40 3.76 -19.17
CA GLU A 9 1.32 2.80 -19.39
C GLU A 9 0.20 3.04 -18.38
N LYS A 10 -0.99 2.57 -18.72
CA LYS A 10 -2.18 2.75 -17.90
C LYS A 10 -2.17 1.79 -16.71
N ALA A 11 -2.07 2.31 -15.49
CA ALA A 11 -2.25 1.52 -14.28
C ALA A 11 -3.72 1.48 -13.85
N LEU A 12 -4.18 0.32 -13.43
CA LEU A 12 -5.51 0.07 -12.89
C LEU A 12 -5.38 -0.59 -11.51
N THR A 13 -6.38 -0.45 -10.66
CA THR A 13 -6.45 -1.30 -9.47
C THR A 13 -6.72 -2.75 -9.89
N ILE A 14 -6.22 -3.71 -9.11
CA ILE A 14 -6.41 -5.13 -9.37
C ILE A 14 -7.89 -5.44 -9.56
N HIS A 15 -8.75 -4.98 -8.65
CA HIS A 15 -10.20 -5.20 -8.72
C HIS A 15 -10.82 -4.73 -10.03
N LYS A 16 -10.45 -3.55 -10.52
CA LYS A 16 -10.95 -3.03 -11.80
C LYS A 16 -10.48 -3.85 -13.00
N ARG A 17 -9.33 -4.51 -12.89
CA ARG A 17 -8.78 -5.30 -13.99
C ARG A 17 -9.37 -6.69 -14.04
N ILE A 18 -9.44 -7.38 -12.89
CA ILE A 18 -9.74 -8.80 -12.86
C ILE A 18 -11.22 -9.13 -12.63
N TYR A 19 -12.02 -8.21 -12.08
CA TYR A 19 -13.43 -8.47 -11.81
C TYR A 19 -14.36 -7.72 -12.75
N ARG A 20 -15.51 -8.33 -12.98
CA ARG A 20 -16.67 -7.73 -13.64
C ARG A 20 -17.89 -7.85 -12.75
N GLN A 21 -18.70 -6.80 -12.70
CA GLN A 21 -19.98 -6.83 -12.01
C GLN A 21 -20.97 -7.70 -12.77
N ARG A 22 -21.66 -8.57 -12.06
CA ARG A 22 -22.85 -9.29 -12.54
C ARG A 22 -24.00 -8.91 -11.62
N THR A 23 -25.08 -8.40 -12.21
CA THR A 23 -26.31 -8.14 -11.49
C THR A 23 -27.22 -9.36 -11.67
N ASN A 24 -27.60 -10.02 -10.56
CA ASN A 24 -28.57 -11.09 -10.58
C ASN A 24 -30.00 -10.51 -10.59
N ALA A 25 -30.99 -11.35 -10.90
CA ALA A 25 -32.43 -10.97 -10.91
C ALA A 25 -32.90 -10.39 -9.55
N ASP A 26 -32.22 -10.74 -8.45
CA ASP A 26 -32.52 -10.28 -7.08
C ASP A 26 -31.81 -8.99 -6.67
N TYR A 27 -31.26 -8.23 -7.63
CA TYR A 27 -30.50 -6.98 -7.41
C TYR A 27 -29.25 -7.11 -6.53
N GLU A 28 -28.77 -8.31 -6.23
CA GLU A 28 -27.49 -8.50 -5.58
C GLU A 28 -26.36 -8.36 -6.59
N SER A 29 -25.48 -7.40 -6.35
CA SER A 29 -24.28 -7.18 -7.15
C SER A 29 -23.18 -8.14 -6.70
N LYS A 30 -22.92 -9.18 -7.49
CA LYS A 30 -21.75 -10.05 -7.31
C LYS A 30 -20.68 -9.72 -8.34
N PHE A 31 -19.43 -9.72 -7.89
CA PHE A 31 -18.29 -9.50 -8.78
C PHE A 31 -17.65 -10.86 -9.10
N SER A 32 -17.69 -11.24 -10.36
CA SER A 32 -17.06 -12.49 -10.84
C SER A 32 -15.77 -12.19 -11.57
N LEU A 33 -14.87 -13.17 -11.58
CA LEU A 33 -13.64 -13.10 -12.34
C LEU A 33 -13.93 -12.80 -13.83
N ASN A 34 -13.19 -11.87 -14.38
CA ASN A 34 -13.31 -11.49 -15.78
C ASN A 34 -12.50 -12.46 -16.65
N ILE A 35 -12.73 -12.44 -17.96
CA ILE A 35 -11.92 -13.15 -18.93
C ILE A 35 -10.69 -12.31 -19.23
N ASN A 36 -9.51 -12.93 -19.23
CA ASN A 36 -8.27 -12.27 -19.65
C ASN A 36 -8.09 -12.41 -21.18
N PRO A 37 -8.24 -11.34 -21.95
CA PRO A 37 -8.08 -11.39 -23.39
C PRO A 37 -6.62 -11.29 -23.86
N GLU A 38 -5.70 -11.01 -22.94
CA GLU A 38 -4.32 -10.69 -23.26
C GLU A 38 -3.52 -11.93 -23.72
N ARG A 39 -2.50 -11.66 -24.54
CA ARG A 39 -1.57 -12.69 -25.00
C ARG A 39 -0.14 -12.19 -24.83
N GLY A 40 0.70 -13.02 -24.18
CA GLY A 40 2.10 -12.69 -23.93
C GLY A 40 2.32 -11.47 -23.03
N ALA A 41 1.29 -11.00 -22.35
CA ALA A 41 1.37 -9.83 -21.49
C ALA A 41 2.09 -10.14 -20.17
N VAL A 42 2.81 -9.14 -19.65
CA VAL A 42 3.39 -9.16 -18.31
C VAL A 42 2.53 -8.26 -17.41
N PHE A 43 1.93 -8.84 -16.40
CA PHE A 43 1.19 -8.12 -15.37
C PHE A 43 2.14 -7.81 -14.22
N ILE A 44 2.36 -6.53 -13.97
CA ILE A 44 3.19 -6.06 -12.86
C ILE A 44 2.26 -5.52 -11.78
N VAL A 45 2.34 -6.08 -10.59
CA VAL A 45 1.57 -5.65 -9.41
C VAL A 45 2.53 -5.03 -8.42
N ASP A 46 2.34 -3.76 -8.17
CA ASP A 46 3.05 -2.98 -7.17
C ASP A 46 2.33 -3.05 -5.83
N GLU A 47 3.06 -2.86 -4.72
CA GLU A 47 2.52 -2.97 -3.35
C GLU A 47 1.87 -4.34 -3.08
N ALA A 48 2.49 -5.41 -3.55
CA ALA A 48 1.96 -6.77 -3.42
C ALA A 48 1.90 -7.25 -1.96
N SER A 49 2.58 -6.58 -1.04
CA SER A 49 2.50 -6.86 0.41
C SER A 49 1.07 -6.81 0.96
N MET A 50 0.18 -6.04 0.34
CA MET A 50 -1.20 -5.88 0.76
C MET A 50 -2.18 -6.89 0.14
N LEU A 51 -1.71 -7.84 -0.68
CA LEU A 51 -2.58 -8.85 -1.29
C LEU A 51 -2.99 -9.90 -0.28
N SER A 52 -4.29 -10.01 -0.03
CA SER A 52 -4.86 -11.00 0.87
C SER A 52 -5.15 -12.31 0.15
N ASP A 53 -4.90 -13.43 0.84
CA ASP A 53 -5.31 -14.76 0.41
C ASP A 53 -6.55 -15.26 1.19
N ASN A 54 -7.06 -14.48 2.13
CA ASN A 54 -8.20 -14.84 2.97
C ASN A 54 -9.44 -14.03 2.62
N SER A 55 -10.57 -14.71 2.46
CA SER A 55 -11.89 -14.11 2.39
C SER A 55 -12.41 -13.80 3.80
N GLN A 56 -12.17 -12.61 4.29
CA GLN A 56 -12.88 -12.13 5.48
C GLN A 56 -14.26 -11.61 5.09
N GLY A 57 -15.29 -12.43 5.35
CA GLY A 57 -16.69 -12.10 5.07
C GLY A 57 -17.13 -12.56 3.68
N GLY A 58 -18.40 -12.95 3.54
CA GLY A 58 -18.96 -13.57 2.34
C GLY A 58 -18.45 -12.96 1.05
N ALA A 59 -18.00 -13.80 0.13
CA ALA A 59 -17.30 -13.41 -1.09
C ALA A 59 -18.14 -12.47 -1.97
N VAL A 60 -17.96 -11.18 -1.80
CA VAL A 60 -18.51 -10.15 -2.70
C VAL A 60 -17.75 -10.17 -4.03
N PHE A 61 -16.45 -10.51 -3.98
CA PHE A 61 -15.56 -10.57 -5.12
C PHE A 61 -15.04 -11.99 -5.34
N GLY A 62 -15.23 -12.53 -6.53
CA GLY A 62 -14.64 -13.78 -7.00
C GLY A 62 -14.75 -14.95 -6.04
N SER A 63 -13.62 -15.59 -5.76
CA SER A 63 -13.47 -16.68 -4.78
C SER A 63 -13.41 -16.19 -3.33
N GLY A 64 -13.16 -14.90 -3.14
CA GLY A 64 -12.85 -14.30 -1.84
C GLY A 64 -11.35 -14.19 -1.54
N SER A 65 -10.49 -14.86 -2.30
CA SER A 65 -9.03 -14.71 -2.25
C SER A 65 -8.55 -13.85 -3.41
N LEU A 66 -8.13 -12.60 -3.12
CA LEU A 66 -7.67 -11.69 -4.16
C LEU A 66 -6.40 -12.20 -4.86
N LEU A 67 -5.50 -12.83 -4.11
CA LEU A 67 -4.26 -13.40 -4.65
C LEU A 67 -4.56 -14.56 -5.59
N SER A 68 -5.41 -15.52 -5.18
CA SER A 68 -5.81 -16.66 -6.01
C SER A 68 -6.51 -16.21 -7.29
N ASP A 69 -7.46 -15.30 -7.18
CA ASP A 69 -8.21 -14.75 -8.31
C ASP A 69 -7.29 -14.00 -9.30
N LEU A 70 -6.30 -13.27 -8.79
CA LEU A 70 -5.31 -12.59 -9.62
C LEU A 70 -4.45 -13.59 -10.40
N VAL A 71 -3.94 -14.63 -9.73
CA VAL A 71 -3.13 -15.68 -10.39
C VAL A 71 -3.97 -16.42 -11.43
N GLU A 72 -5.20 -16.80 -11.10
CA GLU A 72 -6.13 -17.45 -12.03
C GLU A 72 -6.41 -16.56 -13.24
N TYR A 73 -6.71 -15.28 -13.01
CA TYR A 73 -6.94 -14.32 -14.10
C TYR A 73 -5.74 -14.24 -15.05
N VAL A 74 -4.53 -14.07 -14.53
CA VAL A 74 -3.33 -13.95 -15.35
C VAL A 74 -3.08 -15.24 -16.15
N ARG A 75 -3.23 -16.41 -15.51
CA ARG A 75 -3.03 -17.73 -16.13
C ARG A 75 -4.09 -18.07 -17.18
N SER A 76 -5.29 -17.52 -17.07
CA SER A 76 -6.33 -17.71 -18.08
C SER A 76 -5.98 -17.03 -19.42
N GLY A 77 -5.07 -16.07 -19.43
CA GLY A 77 -4.51 -15.48 -20.64
C GLY A 77 -3.43 -16.35 -21.29
N ARG A 78 -3.28 -16.23 -22.60
CA ARG A 78 -2.35 -17.07 -23.35
C ARG A 78 -0.89 -16.58 -23.21
N GLY A 79 -0.05 -17.32 -22.47
CA GLY A 79 1.38 -16.99 -22.29
C GLY A 79 1.62 -15.73 -21.47
N CYS A 80 0.65 -15.34 -20.63
CA CYS A 80 0.79 -14.22 -19.72
C CYS A 80 1.68 -14.58 -18.52
N ARG A 81 2.31 -13.58 -17.94
CA ARG A 81 3.19 -13.69 -16.78
C ARG A 81 2.75 -12.69 -15.70
N LEU A 82 3.00 -13.04 -14.44
CA LEU A 82 2.76 -12.19 -13.28
C LEU A 82 4.08 -11.85 -12.61
N VAL A 83 4.27 -10.58 -12.28
CA VAL A 83 5.37 -10.07 -11.45
C VAL A 83 4.74 -9.38 -10.25
N LEU A 84 5.05 -9.86 -9.06
CA LEU A 84 4.66 -9.26 -7.80
C LEU A 84 5.83 -8.47 -7.24
N VAL A 85 5.64 -7.19 -6.97
CA VAL A 85 6.65 -6.29 -6.41
C VAL A 85 6.11 -5.75 -5.09
N GLY A 86 6.88 -5.84 -4.04
CA GLY A 86 6.47 -5.38 -2.72
C GLY A 86 7.59 -5.48 -1.71
N ASP A 87 7.31 -5.07 -0.50
CA ASP A 87 8.24 -5.08 0.62
C ASP A 87 7.62 -5.82 1.81
N SER A 88 8.23 -6.91 2.22
CA SER A 88 7.75 -7.75 3.34
C SER A 88 7.85 -7.06 4.70
N ALA A 89 8.61 -5.98 4.82
CA ALA A 89 8.66 -5.14 6.02
C ALA A 89 7.56 -4.07 6.08
N GLN A 90 6.81 -3.88 5.00
CA GLN A 90 5.63 -3.02 4.99
C GLN A 90 4.39 -3.75 5.55
N LEU A 91 3.30 -3.01 5.72
CA LEU A 91 2.08 -3.55 6.31
C LEU A 91 1.53 -4.72 5.50
N PRO A 92 1.26 -5.86 6.15
CA PRO A 92 0.59 -6.99 5.53
C PRO A 92 -0.91 -6.68 5.31
N PRO A 93 -1.66 -7.59 4.66
CA PRO A 93 -3.11 -7.46 4.53
C PRO A 93 -3.79 -7.33 5.90
N VAL A 94 -4.93 -6.65 5.95
CA VAL A 94 -5.71 -6.47 7.19
C VAL A 94 -6.07 -7.84 7.79
N GLY A 95 -5.68 -8.04 9.04
CA GLY A 95 -5.93 -9.29 9.78
C GLY A 95 -4.96 -10.43 9.47
N ALA A 96 -3.85 -10.15 8.78
CA ALA A 96 -2.76 -11.09 8.56
C ALA A 96 -1.48 -10.61 9.24
N ASP A 97 -0.64 -11.55 9.67
CA ASP A 97 0.64 -11.26 10.31
C ASP A 97 1.78 -11.13 9.29
N PHE A 98 1.58 -11.61 8.08
CA PHE A 98 2.56 -11.56 6.98
C PHE A 98 1.85 -11.41 5.63
N SER A 99 2.61 -11.11 4.57
CA SER A 99 2.11 -11.00 3.21
C SER A 99 2.19 -12.34 2.47
N PRO A 100 1.07 -13.03 2.19
CA PRO A 100 1.12 -14.31 1.47
C PRO A 100 1.67 -14.16 0.05
N ALA A 101 1.50 -13.01 -0.59
CA ALA A 101 1.99 -12.78 -1.95
C ALA A 101 3.52 -12.62 -2.05
N LEU A 102 4.20 -12.37 -0.92
CA LEU A 102 5.66 -12.22 -0.84
C LEU A 102 6.32 -13.33 -0.04
N ASP A 103 5.53 -14.25 0.53
CA ASP A 103 6.04 -15.39 1.29
C ASP A 103 6.25 -16.60 0.37
N PRO A 104 7.49 -17.12 0.23
CA PRO A 104 7.77 -18.26 -0.63
C PRO A 104 6.91 -19.48 -0.34
N ALA A 105 6.72 -19.83 0.94
CA ALA A 105 5.95 -21.02 1.31
C ALA A 105 4.47 -20.90 0.90
N SER A 106 3.89 -19.72 1.02
CA SER A 106 2.51 -19.46 0.56
C SER A 106 2.40 -19.49 -0.95
N MET A 107 3.43 -19.05 -1.64
CA MET A 107 3.45 -18.97 -3.10
C MET A 107 3.75 -20.30 -3.80
N ASP A 108 4.33 -21.28 -3.12
CA ASP A 108 4.63 -22.62 -3.67
C ASP A 108 3.38 -23.32 -4.23
N ALA A 109 2.21 -23.06 -3.66
CA ALA A 109 0.94 -23.59 -4.15
C ALA A 109 0.59 -23.13 -5.58
N TYR A 110 1.19 -22.02 -6.02
CA TYR A 110 0.96 -21.45 -7.35
C TYR A 110 1.97 -21.92 -8.41
N GLY A 111 2.92 -22.82 -8.08
CA GLY A 111 3.85 -23.46 -9.00
C GLY A 111 5.21 -22.78 -9.10
N ASP A 112 5.90 -22.97 -10.20
CA ASP A 112 7.28 -22.48 -10.39
C ASP A 112 7.35 -20.95 -10.32
N ILE A 113 8.03 -20.43 -9.29
CA ILE A 113 8.19 -19.01 -9.03
C ILE A 113 9.69 -18.68 -8.95
N VAL A 114 10.06 -17.57 -9.54
CA VAL A 114 11.42 -17.02 -9.44
C VAL A 114 11.37 -15.83 -8.48
N TYR A 115 12.22 -15.87 -7.48
CA TYR A 115 12.38 -14.82 -6.49
C TYR A 115 13.60 -13.97 -6.78
N GLY A 116 13.49 -12.69 -6.50
CA GLY A 116 14.60 -11.74 -6.56
C GLY A 116 14.45 -10.69 -5.48
N THR A 117 15.55 -10.25 -4.90
CA THR A 117 15.61 -9.22 -3.87
C THR A 117 16.33 -7.99 -4.41
N MET A 118 15.83 -6.81 -4.06
CA MET A 118 16.48 -5.53 -4.34
C MET A 118 16.86 -4.89 -3.00
N ASP A 119 18.15 -4.89 -2.68
CA ASP A 119 18.65 -4.49 -1.37
C ASP A 119 19.22 -3.07 -1.37
N GLU A 120 19.46 -2.48 -2.54
CA GLU A 120 20.00 -1.14 -2.67
C GLU A 120 18.93 -0.06 -2.50
N VAL A 121 19.12 0.84 -1.53
CA VAL A 121 18.22 1.98 -1.28
C VAL A 121 18.68 3.17 -2.14
N VAL A 122 17.85 3.54 -3.11
CA VAL A 122 18.17 4.62 -4.09
C VAL A 122 17.48 5.94 -3.74
N ARG A 123 16.38 5.92 -2.97
CA ARG A 123 15.52 7.09 -2.73
C ARG A 123 16.04 8.04 -1.65
N GLN A 124 16.89 7.57 -0.76
CA GLN A 124 17.34 8.31 0.41
C GLN A 124 18.85 8.52 0.34
N GLU A 125 19.30 9.67 0.83
CA GLU A 125 20.73 9.92 1.01
C GLU A 125 21.31 9.04 2.12
N ALA A 126 22.56 8.66 2.00
CA ALA A 126 23.23 7.78 2.97
C ALA A 126 23.25 8.35 4.41
N GLN A 127 23.10 9.66 4.56
CA GLN A 127 23.06 10.36 5.86
C GLN A 127 21.65 10.68 6.35
N SER A 128 20.61 10.12 5.72
CA SER A 128 19.22 10.34 6.12
C SER A 128 18.90 9.61 7.42
N GLY A 129 18.39 10.33 8.39
CA GLY A 129 17.86 9.77 9.63
C GLY A 129 16.59 8.94 9.40
N ILE A 130 15.81 9.30 8.39
CA ILE A 130 14.65 8.50 7.96
C ILE A 130 15.13 7.11 7.51
N LEU A 131 16.16 7.03 6.65
CA LEU A 131 16.73 5.76 6.21
C LEU A 131 17.32 4.97 7.37
N PHE A 132 18.08 5.64 8.26
CA PHE A 132 18.67 5.01 9.44
C PHE A 132 17.59 4.34 10.31
N ASN A 133 16.56 5.08 10.67
CA ASN A 133 15.49 4.56 11.53
C ASN A 133 14.62 3.50 10.82
N ALA A 134 14.38 3.64 9.53
CA ALA A 134 13.67 2.62 8.74
C ALA A 134 14.48 1.30 8.70
N THR A 135 15.80 1.39 8.51
CA THR A 135 16.70 0.23 8.53
C THR A 135 16.74 -0.43 9.91
N LEU A 136 16.77 0.38 10.99
CA LEU A 136 16.69 -0.13 12.35
C LEU A 136 15.41 -0.97 12.57
N VAL A 137 14.26 -0.44 12.18
CA VAL A 137 12.97 -1.15 12.30
C VAL A 137 12.97 -2.43 11.45
N ARG A 138 13.49 -2.38 10.23
CA ARG A 138 13.62 -3.56 9.36
C ARG A 138 14.48 -4.64 10.02
N CYS A 139 15.65 -4.29 10.54
CA CYS A 139 16.50 -5.24 11.25
C CYS A 139 15.82 -5.85 12.48
N MET A 140 15.02 -5.06 13.21
CA MET A 140 14.24 -5.58 14.34
C MET A 140 13.21 -6.62 13.87
N LEU A 141 12.47 -6.34 12.80
CA LEU A 141 11.49 -7.27 12.22
C LEU A 141 12.16 -8.57 11.73
N GLU A 142 13.26 -8.47 11.01
CA GLU A 142 14.00 -9.63 10.48
C GLU A 142 14.56 -10.53 11.60
N ASN A 143 14.91 -9.96 12.75
CA ASN A 143 15.37 -10.70 13.91
C ASN A 143 14.26 -11.09 14.90
N GLY A 144 13.00 -10.84 14.57
CA GLY A 144 11.86 -11.16 15.44
C GLY A 144 11.81 -10.36 16.73
N LEU A 145 12.39 -9.16 16.75
CA LEU A 145 12.40 -8.27 17.90
C LEU A 145 11.17 -7.35 17.86
N TYR A 146 10.15 -7.68 18.66
CA TYR A 146 8.88 -6.94 18.70
C TYR A 146 8.83 -5.92 19.85
N GLU A 147 9.92 -5.23 20.09
CA GLU A 147 9.99 -4.13 21.06
C GLU A 147 9.63 -2.80 20.38
N ILE A 148 9.30 -1.79 21.22
CA ILE A 148 9.07 -0.44 20.70
C ILE A 148 10.43 0.15 20.29
N PRO A 149 10.63 0.49 19.00
CA PRO A 149 11.90 1.03 18.53
C PRO A 149 12.18 2.39 19.20
N ARG A 150 13.43 2.63 19.55
CA ARG A 150 13.91 3.95 19.92
C ARG A 150 14.53 4.60 18.70
N PHE A 151 13.83 5.61 18.18
CA PHE A 151 14.34 6.34 17.03
C PHE A 151 15.50 7.25 17.40
N GLU A 152 16.52 7.24 16.56
CA GLU A 152 17.60 8.22 16.62
C GLU A 152 17.12 9.52 15.98
N MET A 153 17.20 10.63 16.75
CA MET A 153 16.64 11.92 16.35
C MET A 153 17.69 12.97 15.97
N ASP A 154 18.98 12.64 16.13
CA ASP A 154 20.09 13.55 15.82
C ASP A 154 20.44 13.55 14.33
N PHE A 155 19.44 13.88 13.50
CA PHE A 155 19.57 13.98 12.06
C PHE A 155 18.87 15.25 11.54
N PRO A 156 19.40 15.89 10.48
CA PRO A 156 18.85 17.15 9.97
C PRO A 156 17.48 17.00 9.29
N ASP A 157 17.08 15.78 8.90
CA ASP A 157 15.82 15.45 8.26
C ASP A 157 14.76 14.91 9.24
N ILE A 158 15.03 14.92 10.54
CA ILE A 158 14.10 14.50 11.60
C ILE A 158 13.99 15.60 12.64
N GLU A 159 12.79 15.95 13.02
CA GLU A 159 12.49 16.90 14.09
C GLU A 159 11.42 16.34 15.02
N ALA A 160 11.68 16.37 16.33
CA ALA A 160 10.66 16.07 17.32
C ALA A 160 9.81 17.32 17.56
N VAL A 161 8.49 17.17 17.45
CA VAL A 161 7.54 18.27 17.65
C VAL A 161 6.63 17.95 18.82
N GLU A 162 6.55 18.87 19.79
CA GLU A 162 5.62 18.75 20.91
C GLU A 162 4.17 18.98 20.44
N GLY A 163 3.22 18.31 21.12
CA GLY A 163 1.81 18.36 20.70
C GLY A 163 1.20 19.77 20.64
N GLY A 164 1.72 20.71 21.46
CA GLY A 164 1.30 22.11 21.44
C GLY A 164 1.78 22.89 20.21
N GLU A 165 2.90 22.51 19.62
CA GLU A 165 3.54 23.19 18.48
C GLU A 165 3.13 22.58 17.13
N PHE A 166 2.42 21.45 17.15
CA PHE A 166 2.11 20.68 15.94
C PHE A 166 1.41 21.51 14.85
N LEU A 167 0.43 22.34 15.22
CA LEU A 167 -0.31 23.14 14.22
C LEU A 167 0.56 24.22 13.59
N GLU A 168 1.41 24.87 14.36
CA GLU A 168 2.35 25.88 13.89
C GLU A 168 3.37 25.25 12.90
N LYS A 169 3.97 24.12 13.30
CA LYS A 169 4.88 23.38 12.43
C LYS A 169 4.21 22.89 11.15
N LEU A 170 2.96 22.47 11.22
CA LEU A 170 2.21 22.06 10.03
C LEU A 170 1.93 23.25 9.09
N GLN A 171 1.63 24.43 9.63
CA GLN A 171 1.48 25.66 8.85
C GLN A 171 2.79 26.04 8.15
N ASP A 172 3.91 25.92 8.85
CA ASP A 172 5.24 26.15 8.28
C ASP A 172 5.54 25.16 7.15
N CYS A 173 5.21 23.87 7.34
CA CYS A 173 5.37 22.86 6.30
C CYS A 173 4.50 23.18 5.07
N TYR A 174 3.26 23.56 5.26
CA TYR A 174 2.38 23.95 4.14
C TYR A 174 2.87 25.20 3.41
N ALA A 175 3.40 26.18 4.16
CA ALA A 175 3.96 27.40 3.57
C ALA A 175 5.24 27.12 2.79
N ARG A 176 6.09 26.22 3.29
CA ARG A 176 7.40 25.92 2.71
C ARG A 176 7.35 24.92 1.57
N TYR A 177 6.57 23.85 1.71
CA TYR A 177 6.57 22.70 0.79
C TYR A 177 5.28 22.59 -0.01
N GLY A 178 4.19 23.21 0.44
CA GLY A 178 2.87 23.06 -0.15
C GLY A 178 2.05 21.92 0.48
N ARG A 179 0.73 21.96 0.25
CA ARG A 179 -0.19 20.96 0.78
C ARG A 179 -0.02 19.58 0.16
N ASP A 180 0.29 19.53 -1.11
CA ASP A 180 0.43 18.28 -1.88
C ASP A 180 1.71 17.52 -1.53
N GLU A 181 2.71 18.23 -0.99
CA GLU A 181 4.00 17.67 -0.57
C GLU A 181 4.09 17.43 0.96
N THR A 182 3.00 17.75 1.68
CA THR A 182 2.95 17.59 3.14
C THR A 182 1.87 16.60 3.55
N ILE A 183 2.23 15.56 4.29
CA ILE A 183 1.29 14.53 4.75
C ILE A 183 1.36 14.33 6.26
N VAL A 184 0.19 14.13 6.89
CA VAL A 184 0.08 13.75 8.30
C VAL A 184 -0.28 12.28 8.41
N ILE A 185 0.64 11.48 8.95
CA ILE A 185 0.44 10.04 9.13
C ILE A 185 -0.12 9.78 10.53
N THR A 186 -1.19 8.98 10.60
CA THR A 186 -1.85 8.65 11.87
C THR A 186 -2.08 7.15 12.00
N ARG A 187 -2.23 6.70 13.24
CA ARG A 187 -2.44 5.28 13.57
C ARG A 187 -3.82 4.73 13.18
N SER A 188 -4.82 5.58 13.00
CA SER A 188 -6.20 5.13 12.75
C SER A 188 -7.03 6.16 11.98
N ASN A 189 -8.03 5.68 11.24
CA ASN A 189 -8.99 6.54 10.52
C ASN A 189 -9.72 7.52 11.46
N LYS A 190 -10.05 7.10 12.69
CA LYS A 190 -10.66 7.99 13.69
C LYS A 190 -9.75 9.16 14.04
N ARG A 191 -8.43 8.93 14.17
CA ARG A 191 -7.46 10.01 14.39
C ARG A 191 -7.28 10.86 13.13
N ALA A 192 -7.17 10.23 11.96
CA ALA A 192 -7.07 10.95 10.69
C ALA A 192 -8.22 11.94 10.51
N ASN A 193 -9.46 11.51 10.74
CA ASN A 193 -10.63 12.40 10.64
C ASN A 193 -10.54 13.57 11.63
N ARG A 194 -10.13 13.33 12.88
CA ARG A 194 -9.93 14.41 13.87
C ARG A 194 -8.86 15.42 13.41
N TYR A 195 -7.74 14.93 12.87
CA TYR A 195 -6.72 15.82 12.33
C TYR A 195 -7.23 16.58 11.10
N ASN A 196 -7.95 15.93 10.19
CA ASN A 196 -8.55 16.60 9.03
C ASN A 196 -9.50 17.73 9.45
N GLU A 197 -10.40 17.47 10.40
CA GLU A 197 -11.30 18.50 10.96
C GLU A 197 -10.52 19.67 11.59
N GLY A 198 -9.53 19.34 12.44
CA GLY A 198 -8.70 20.34 13.10
C GLY A 198 -7.86 21.17 12.14
N ILE A 199 -7.27 20.54 11.13
CA ILE A 199 -6.49 21.22 10.09
C ILE A 199 -7.39 22.12 9.25
N ARG A 200 -8.53 21.62 8.78
CA ARG A 200 -9.49 22.42 8.02
C ARG A 200 -9.91 23.68 8.79
N ARG A 201 -10.27 23.54 10.05
CA ARG A 201 -10.73 24.67 10.88
C ARG A 201 -9.61 25.65 11.25
N ASN A 202 -8.48 25.14 11.75
CA ASN A 202 -7.46 25.97 12.41
C ASN A 202 -6.27 26.34 11.54
N VAL A 203 -6.05 25.60 10.44
CA VAL A 203 -4.91 25.82 9.52
C VAL A 203 -5.38 26.36 8.18
N LEU A 204 -6.47 25.80 7.64
CA LEU A 204 -6.99 26.18 6.33
C LEU A 204 -8.13 27.19 6.38
N TYR A 205 -8.66 27.45 7.58
CA TYR A 205 -9.78 28.40 7.81
C TYR A 205 -11.01 28.13 6.92
N ALA A 206 -11.23 26.85 6.57
CA ALA A 206 -12.37 26.43 5.75
C ALA A 206 -13.66 26.50 6.57
N GLU A 207 -14.65 27.27 6.12
CA GLU A 207 -15.91 27.49 6.83
C GLU A 207 -16.94 26.37 6.64
N GLU A 208 -16.83 25.59 5.54
CA GLU A 208 -17.75 24.49 5.21
C GLU A 208 -17.13 23.11 5.44
N GLU A 209 -17.96 22.12 5.82
CA GLU A 209 -17.54 20.75 6.06
C GLU A 209 -16.99 20.07 4.78
N ILE A 210 -17.42 20.51 3.60
CA ILE A 210 -17.00 19.97 2.30
C ILE A 210 -16.85 21.13 1.32
N GLU A 211 -15.62 21.56 1.06
CA GLU A 211 -15.28 22.31 -0.13
C GLU A 211 -14.80 21.35 -1.21
N SER A 212 -15.41 21.44 -2.39
CA SER A 212 -15.12 20.61 -3.57
C SER A 212 -13.80 21.00 -4.24
#